data_5bddfa6679c987da2d26897d3ea0655a
#
_entry.id   5bddfa6679c987da2d26897d3ea0655a
#
_cell.length_a   1.000
_cell.length_b   1.000
_cell.length_c   1.000
_cell.angle_alpha   90.00
_cell.angle_beta   90.00
_cell.angle_gamma   90.00
#
_symmetry.space_group_name_H-M   'P 1'
#
loop_
_entity.id
_entity.type
_entity.pdbx_description
1 polymer ?
#
loop_
_entity_poly.entity_id
_entity_poly.type
_entity_poly.pdbx_seq_one_letter_code
_entity_poly.pdbx_strand_id
1 'polypeptide(L)'
;MKNDILHNLENLLSESLFHIKGATINEIISNYIDQTNLHYLSIGIKHYLDDEEPIELNKLKDNPELKESFRKALEFKIDENKIISNFKSELQKAYAEIKLKVQSENKGIKNQAVFLEYNFLPIASICGYDKGTYPILKTPKYLDFYPKNELYIAIEKIDYSSAWTELLLFNNIAEKYEIDDCIYESDIYEALKNAYIFKTYILLHKAFDSLGITLFDGIEIEKPFMIYGNEHDCEPISIYCFE
;
A
#
# COMPACT_ATOMS: atom_id res chain seq x y z
N MET A 1 -13.88 -18.14 2.21
CA MET A 1 -12.85 -17.37 1.49
C MET A 1 -12.66 -15.96 2.05
N LYS A 2 -13.69 -15.09 2.15
CA LYS A 2 -13.48 -13.70 2.65
C LYS A 2 -12.88 -13.62 4.05
N ASN A 3 -13.28 -14.46 4.99
CA ASN A 3 -12.72 -14.51 6.34
C ASN A 3 -11.24 -14.94 6.35
N ASP A 4 -10.85 -15.82 5.43
CA ASP A 4 -9.45 -16.25 5.32
C ASP A 4 -8.58 -15.13 4.76
N ILE A 5 -9.11 -14.29 3.85
CA ILE A 5 -8.44 -13.11 3.33
C ILE A 5 -8.23 -12.09 4.46
N LEU A 6 -9.29 -11.78 5.24
CA LEU A 6 -9.19 -10.85 6.36
C LEU A 6 -8.16 -11.31 7.38
N HIS A 7 -8.23 -12.57 7.81
CA HIS A 7 -7.28 -13.15 8.76
C HIS A 7 -5.84 -13.08 8.24
N ASN A 8 -5.65 -13.31 6.93
CA ASN A 8 -4.34 -13.20 6.31
C ASN A 8 -3.79 -11.76 6.36
N LEU A 9 -4.62 -10.76 6.02
CA LEU A 9 -4.22 -9.35 6.09
C LEU A 9 -3.89 -8.93 7.52
N GLU A 10 -4.63 -9.42 8.52
CA GLU A 10 -4.36 -9.18 9.95
C GLU A 10 -3.03 -9.80 10.39
N ASN A 11 -2.66 -10.98 9.88
CA ASN A 11 -1.37 -11.60 10.14
C ASN A 11 -0.21 -10.79 9.54
N LEU A 12 -0.32 -10.40 8.28
CA LEU A 12 0.68 -9.57 7.60
C LEU A 12 0.87 -8.21 8.29
N LEU A 13 -0.22 -7.59 8.74
CA LEU A 13 -0.16 -6.37 9.56
C LEU A 13 0.59 -6.64 10.87
N SER A 14 0.27 -7.73 11.56
CA SER A 14 0.89 -8.08 12.84
C SER A 14 2.39 -8.35 12.69
N GLU A 15 2.80 -9.02 11.62
CA GLU A 15 4.22 -9.24 11.28
C GLU A 15 4.94 -7.91 11.04
N SER A 16 4.36 -7.02 10.24
CA SER A 16 4.94 -5.70 9.96
C SER A 16 5.09 -4.88 11.25
N LEU A 17 4.05 -4.84 12.10
CA LEU A 17 4.09 -4.13 13.39
C LEU A 17 5.12 -4.75 14.36
N PHE A 18 5.36 -6.05 14.30
CA PHE A 18 6.40 -6.72 15.10
C PHE A 18 7.79 -6.25 14.68
N HIS A 19 8.06 -6.13 13.39
CA HIS A 19 9.35 -5.69 12.86
C HIS A 19 9.70 -4.24 13.22
N ILE A 20 8.71 -3.34 13.34
CA ILE A 20 8.95 -1.93 13.70
C ILE A 20 8.88 -1.67 15.20
N LYS A 21 8.63 -2.69 16.02
CA LYS A 21 8.48 -2.52 17.46
C LYS A 21 9.77 -2.05 18.13
N GLY A 22 9.73 -0.82 18.63
CA GLY A 22 10.88 -0.21 19.30
C GLY A 22 11.93 0.36 18.35
N ALA A 23 11.65 0.37 17.04
CA ALA A 23 12.51 0.98 16.03
C ALA A 23 12.71 2.50 16.27
N THR A 24 13.87 2.99 15.90
CA THR A 24 14.25 4.40 16.04
C THR A 24 14.83 4.95 14.75
N ILE A 25 14.69 6.25 14.55
CA ILE A 25 15.33 6.92 13.41
C ILE A 25 16.86 6.78 13.45
N ASN A 26 17.44 6.74 14.66
CA ASN A 26 18.87 6.55 14.84
C ASN A 26 19.35 5.20 14.30
N GLU A 27 18.54 4.17 14.45
CA GLU A 27 18.81 2.83 13.93
C GLU A 27 18.79 2.82 12.40
N ILE A 28 17.81 3.46 11.77
CA ILE A 28 17.74 3.61 10.32
C ILE A 28 19.00 4.28 9.78
N ILE A 29 19.33 5.46 10.31
CA ILE A 29 20.51 6.23 9.87
C ILE A 29 21.81 5.45 10.12
N SER A 30 21.93 4.76 11.26
CA SER A 30 23.14 3.97 11.54
C SER A 30 23.29 2.81 10.56
N ASN A 31 22.21 2.07 10.30
CA ASN A 31 22.25 0.94 9.37
C ASN A 31 22.60 1.38 7.94
N TYR A 32 22.06 2.51 7.49
CA TYR A 32 22.38 3.07 6.17
C TYR A 32 23.87 3.42 6.08
N ILE A 33 24.41 4.15 7.06
CA ILE A 33 25.85 4.51 7.08
C ILE A 33 26.72 3.24 7.08
N ASP A 34 26.38 2.24 7.88
CA ASP A 34 27.15 1.00 7.98
C ASP A 34 27.10 0.20 6.68
N GLN A 35 25.94 0.06 6.05
CA GLN A 35 25.78 -0.64 4.78
C GLN A 35 26.51 0.05 3.65
N THR A 36 26.40 1.38 3.55
CA THR A 36 27.09 2.18 2.54
C THR A 36 28.61 2.10 2.73
N ASN A 37 29.08 2.17 3.96
CA ASN A 37 30.51 2.00 4.26
C ASN A 37 31.02 0.61 3.84
N LEU A 38 30.28 -0.45 4.12
CA LEU A 38 30.61 -1.81 3.68
C LEU A 38 30.66 -1.94 2.16
N HIS A 39 29.72 -1.29 1.46
CA HIS A 39 29.72 -1.24 0.00
C HIS A 39 30.99 -0.54 -0.53
N TYR A 40 31.34 0.65 -0.04
CA TYR A 40 32.52 1.37 -0.45
C TYR A 40 33.81 0.59 -0.19
N LEU A 41 33.91 -0.08 0.98
CA LEU A 41 35.05 -0.94 1.29
C LEU A 41 35.17 -2.12 0.32
N SER A 42 34.05 -2.70 -0.11
CA SER A 42 34.01 -3.83 -1.04
C SER A 42 34.55 -3.46 -2.43
N ILE A 43 34.45 -2.21 -2.84
CA ILE A 43 34.96 -1.68 -4.11
C ILE A 43 36.30 -0.96 -3.97
N GLY A 44 36.95 -1.08 -2.80
CA GLY A 44 38.31 -0.58 -2.55
C GLY A 44 38.39 0.89 -2.13
N ILE A 45 37.28 1.55 -1.81
CA ILE A 45 37.23 2.92 -1.29
C ILE A 45 37.30 2.85 0.24
N LYS A 46 38.25 3.59 0.87
CA LYS A 46 38.50 3.46 2.32
C LYS A 46 38.02 4.62 3.17
N HIS A 47 37.43 5.66 2.57
CA HIS A 47 37.22 6.95 3.24
C HIS A 47 35.77 7.42 3.33
N TYR A 48 34.75 6.52 3.12
CA TYR A 48 33.34 6.95 3.17
C TYR A 48 32.97 7.62 4.51
N LEU A 49 33.48 7.09 5.64
CA LEU A 49 33.17 7.64 6.96
C LEU A 49 33.79 9.03 7.22
N ASP A 50 34.77 9.43 6.41
CA ASP A 50 35.41 10.74 6.46
C ASP A 50 34.72 11.75 5.51
N ASP A 51 33.76 11.32 4.70
CA ASP A 51 33.01 12.17 3.78
C ASP A 51 31.97 13.03 4.53
N GLU A 52 31.49 14.09 3.88
CA GLU A 52 30.52 15.02 4.48
C GLU A 52 29.18 14.36 4.75
N GLU A 53 28.72 13.47 3.86
CA GLU A 53 27.41 12.81 3.94
C GLU A 53 27.19 12.03 5.26
N PRO A 54 28.04 11.07 5.67
CA PRO A 54 27.83 10.36 6.92
C PRO A 54 27.95 11.26 8.15
N ILE A 55 28.73 12.36 8.06
CA ILE A 55 28.83 13.35 9.13
C ILE A 55 27.52 14.12 9.30
N GLU A 56 26.92 14.57 8.20
CA GLU A 56 25.63 15.26 8.22
C GLU A 56 24.49 14.34 8.65
N LEU A 57 24.44 13.12 8.15
CA LEU A 57 23.47 12.10 8.58
C LEU A 57 23.55 11.83 10.10
N ASN A 58 24.76 11.73 10.64
CA ASN A 58 24.95 11.54 12.08
C ASN A 58 24.40 12.72 12.92
N LYS A 59 24.46 13.96 12.42
CA LYS A 59 23.86 15.12 13.09
C LYS A 59 22.33 15.04 13.12
N LEU A 60 21.72 14.44 12.10
CA LEU A 60 20.26 14.28 12.02
C LEU A 60 19.70 13.24 13.00
N LYS A 61 20.54 12.35 13.53
CA LYS A 61 20.13 11.39 14.58
C LYS A 61 19.48 12.06 15.80
N ASP A 62 19.87 13.30 16.10
CA ASP A 62 19.34 14.08 17.22
C ASP A 62 18.30 15.12 16.83
N ASN A 63 17.89 15.15 15.55
CA ASN A 63 16.88 16.08 15.08
C ASN A 63 15.51 15.80 15.72
N PRO A 64 14.93 16.75 16.50
CA PRO A 64 13.71 16.51 17.25
C PRO A 64 12.48 16.41 16.36
N GLU A 65 12.43 17.12 15.22
CA GLU A 65 11.30 17.08 14.28
C GLU A 65 11.24 15.71 13.59
N LEU A 66 12.38 15.19 13.17
CA LEU A 66 12.50 13.88 12.53
C LEU A 66 12.15 12.75 13.51
N LYS A 67 12.67 12.80 14.75
CA LYS A 67 12.34 11.85 15.80
C LYS A 67 10.84 11.83 16.12
N GLU A 68 10.24 13.00 16.25
CA GLU A 68 8.82 13.11 16.61
C GLU A 68 7.89 12.66 15.48
N SER A 69 8.20 13.00 14.21
CA SER A 69 7.41 12.54 13.06
C SER A 69 7.49 11.02 12.89
N PHE A 70 8.68 10.43 13.03
CA PHE A 70 8.85 8.98 12.99
C PHE A 70 8.11 8.29 14.14
N ARG A 71 8.21 8.81 15.37
CA ARG A 71 7.47 8.30 16.52
C ARG A 71 5.95 8.29 16.27
N LYS A 72 5.40 9.37 15.68
CA LYS A 72 3.98 9.45 15.32
C LYS A 72 3.60 8.42 14.27
N ALA A 73 4.43 8.25 13.24
CA ALA A 73 4.20 7.21 12.23
C ALA A 73 4.18 5.81 12.87
N LEU A 74 5.09 5.53 13.83
CA LEU A 74 5.11 4.26 14.58
C LEU A 74 3.92 4.07 15.53
N GLU A 75 3.28 5.14 16.03
CA GLU A 75 2.08 5.02 16.87
C GLU A 75 0.86 4.49 16.12
N PHE A 76 0.88 4.59 14.81
CA PHE A 76 -0.10 3.97 13.93
C PHE A 76 -1.56 4.30 14.30
N LYS A 77 -1.82 5.57 14.64
CA LYS A 77 -3.13 6.04 15.06
C LYS A 77 -4.03 6.33 13.86
N ILE A 78 -5.01 5.47 13.64
CA ILE A 78 -5.93 5.54 12.51
C ILE A 78 -7.37 5.55 13.02
N ASP A 79 -8.18 6.53 12.57
CA ASP A 79 -9.63 6.55 12.78
C ASP A 79 -10.31 5.63 11.78
N GLU A 80 -10.40 4.34 12.15
CA GLU A 80 -10.95 3.30 11.28
C GLU A 80 -12.36 3.62 10.77
N ASN A 81 -13.25 4.10 11.63
CA ASN A 81 -14.64 4.35 11.26
C ASN A 81 -14.76 5.47 10.22
N LYS A 82 -13.99 6.53 10.38
CA LYS A 82 -13.94 7.63 9.42
C LYS A 82 -13.42 7.15 8.07
N ILE A 83 -12.32 6.37 8.07
CA ILE A 83 -11.70 5.89 6.83
C ILE A 83 -12.60 4.89 6.11
N ILE A 84 -13.21 3.94 6.82
CA ILE A 84 -14.19 3.02 6.22
C ILE A 84 -15.35 3.80 5.58
N SER A 85 -15.84 4.84 6.24
CA SER A 85 -16.90 5.69 5.69
C SER A 85 -16.47 6.42 4.42
N ASN A 86 -15.23 6.93 4.38
CA ASN A 86 -14.66 7.56 3.19
C ASN A 86 -14.55 6.56 2.04
N PHE A 87 -13.94 5.39 2.27
CA PHE A 87 -13.80 4.35 1.25
C PHE A 87 -15.15 3.89 0.70
N LYS A 88 -16.16 3.73 1.55
CA LYS A 88 -17.52 3.41 1.10
C LYS A 88 -18.07 4.48 0.14
N SER A 89 -17.91 5.75 0.48
CA SER A 89 -18.37 6.86 -0.36
C SER A 89 -17.64 6.91 -1.70
N GLU A 90 -16.31 6.72 -1.69
CA GLU A 90 -15.47 6.74 -2.90
C GLU A 90 -15.78 5.54 -3.81
N LEU A 91 -15.88 4.34 -3.24
CA LEU A 91 -16.28 3.14 -3.98
C LEU A 91 -17.66 3.30 -4.64
N GLN A 92 -18.64 3.85 -3.92
CA GLN A 92 -19.97 4.09 -4.48
C GLN A 92 -19.93 5.09 -5.64
N LYS A 93 -19.15 6.16 -5.56
CA LYS A 93 -18.98 7.13 -6.66
C LYS A 93 -18.30 6.48 -7.86
N ALA A 94 -17.19 5.80 -7.64
CA ALA A 94 -16.44 5.13 -8.69
C ALA A 94 -17.30 4.08 -9.43
N TYR A 95 -18.02 3.25 -8.70
CA TYR A 95 -18.88 2.24 -9.32
C TYR A 95 -20.12 2.81 -9.99
N ALA A 96 -20.64 3.95 -9.57
CA ALA A 96 -21.67 4.67 -10.31
C ALA A 96 -21.17 5.14 -11.69
N GLU A 97 -19.94 5.64 -11.79
CA GLU A 97 -19.27 5.99 -13.06
C GLU A 97 -19.00 4.75 -13.92
N ILE A 98 -18.37 3.72 -13.34
CA ILE A 98 -18.03 2.47 -14.04
C ILE A 98 -19.28 1.85 -14.67
N LYS A 99 -20.39 1.82 -13.94
CA LYS A 99 -21.66 1.31 -14.43
C LYS A 99 -22.11 1.95 -15.73
N LEU A 100 -22.04 3.28 -15.81
CA LEU A 100 -22.41 4.03 -17.01
C LEU A 100 -21.49 3.67 -18.18
N LYS A 101 -20.19 3.56 -17.94
CA LYS A 101 -19.17 3.22 -18.93
C LYS A 101 -19.35 1.81 -19.46
N VAL A 102 -19.46 0.82 -18.55
CA VAL A 102 -19.60 -0.60 -18.92
C VAL A 102 -20.92 -0.86 -19.68
N GLN A 103 -22.01 -0.22 -19.30
CA GLN A 103 -23.29 -0.35 -20.02
C GLN A 103 -23.25 0.17 -21.46
N SER A 104 -22.39 1.15 -21.74
CA SER A 104 -22.24 1.70 -23.10
C SER A 104 -21.31 0.89 -24.00
N GLU A 105 -20.25 0.30 -23.42
CA GLU A 105 -19.11 -0.24 -24.18
C GLU A 105 -18.99 -1.77 -24.14
N ASN A 106 -19.37 -2.43 -23.05
CA ASN A 106 -19.01 -3.83 -22.75
C ASN A 106 -20.21 -4.76 -22.52
N LYS A 107 -21.21 -4.75 -23.42
CA LYS A 107 -22.38 -5.62 -23.29
C LYS A 107 -22.00 -7.10 -23.34
N GLY A 108 -22.35 -7.83 -22.29
CA GLY A 108 -22.21 -9.31 -22.21
C GLY A 108 -20.81 -9.79 -21.80
N ILE A 109 -19.89 -8.90 -21.38
CA ILE A 109 -18.62 -9.29 -20.83
C ILE A 109 -18.70 -9.22 -19.30
N LYS A 110 -18.32 -10.32 -18.62
CA LYS A 110 -18.36 -10.41 -17.18
C LYS A 110 -17.05 -9.96 -16.56
N ASN A 111 -17.13 -9.11 -15.54
CA ASN A 111 -16.01 -8.74 -14.72
C ASN A 111 -15.68 -9.87 -13.72
N GLN A 112 -14.45 -10.34 -13.68
CA GLN A 112 -14.01 -11.43 -12.80
C GLN A 112 -13.06 -10.95 -11.69
N ALA A 113 -12.36 -9.83 -11.92
CA ALA A 113 -11.49 -9.25 -10.91
C ALA A 113 -11.39 -7.74 -11.01
N VAL A 114 -11.06 -7.12 -9.89
CA VAL A 114 -10.70 -5.72 -9.79
C VAL A 114 -9.35 -5.58 -9.11
N PHE A 115 -8.53 -4.71 -9.63
CA PHE A 115 -7.27 -4.30 -9.02
C PHE A 115 -7.39 -2.85 -8.55
N LEU A 116 -7.04 -2.63 -7.30
CA LEU A 116 -6.86 -1.32 -6.69
C LEU A 116 -5.36 -1.02 -6.73
N GLU A 117 -4.94 -0.37 -7.82
CA GLU A 117 -3.53 -0.11 -8.10
C GLU A 117 -3.19 1.34 -7.78
N TYR A 118 -2.17 1.56 -6.97
CA TYR A 118 -1.64 2.88 -6.64
C TYR A 118 -0.14 2.96 -6.98
N ASN A 119 0.35 4.16 -7.18
CA ASN A 119 1.77 4.45 -7.35
C ASN A 119 2.37 4.84 -5.97
N PHE A 120 3.55 5.49 -5.99
CA PHE A 120 4.14 6.09 -4.80
C PHE A 120 3.20 7.05 -4.06
N LEU A 121 2.21 7.66 -4.75
CA LEU A 121 1.13 8.40 -4.10
C LEU A 121 0.05 7.45 -3.61
N PRO A 122 -0.52 7.68 -2.42
CA PRO A 122 -1.55 6.82 -1.83
C PRO A 122 -2.93 7.04 -2.47
N ILE A 123 -3.01 6.97 -3.80
CA ILE A 123 -4.22 7.17 -4.59
C ILE A 123 -4.36 6.01 -5.56
N ALA A 124 -5.34 5.12 -5.31
CA ALA A 124 -5.54 3.93 -6.10
C ALA A 124 -6.49 4.13 -7.28
N SER A 125 -6.09 3.64 -8.44
CA SER A 125 -6.94 3.43 -9.60
C SER A 125 -7.77 2.16 -9.41
N ILE A 126 -8.97 2.10 -9.97
CA ILE A 126 -9.82 0.92 -10.00
C ILE A 126 -9.81 0.36 -11.41
N CYS A 127 -9.16 -0.79 -11.60
CA CYS A 127 -9.04 -1.45 -12.90
C CYS A 127 -9.83 -2.76 -12.88
N GLY A 128 -10.78 -2.91 -13.78
CA GLY A 128 -11.59 -4.11 -13.90
C GLY A 128 -11.15 -5.00 -15.05
N TYR A 129 -11.17 -6.32 -14.84
CA TYR A 129 -10.69 -7.31 -15.80
C TYR A 129 -11.70 -8.42 -16.03
N ASP A 130 -11.69 -8.97 -17.25
CA ASP A 130 -12.48 -10.14 -17.63
C ASP A 130 -11.75 -11.46 -17.33
N LYS A 131 -11.86 -12.42 -18.22
CA LYS A 131 -11.34 -13.77 -18.13
C LYS A 131 -9.91 -13.87 -17.63
N GLY A 132 -9.73 -14.66 -16.55
CA GLY A 132 -8.42 -15.00 -16.01
C GLY A 132 -8.50 -16.09 -14.95
N THR A 133 -7.36 -16.45 -14.38
CA THR A 133 -7.30 -17.26 -13.17
C THR A 133 -6.99 -16.32 -12.02
N TYR A 134 -7.93 -16.16 -11.11
CA TYR A 134 -7.84 -15.19 -10.02
C TYR A 134 -7.75 -15.92 -8.66
N PRO A 135 -6.55 -16.41 -8.29
CA PRO A 135 -6.36 -17.16 -7.06
C PRO A 135 -6.46 -16.26 -5.84
N ILE A 136 -6.73 -16.85 -4.67
CA ILE A 136 -6.57 -16.17 -3.40
C ILE A 136 -5.05 -16.07 -3.10
N LEU A 137 -4.53 -14.85 -3.08
CA LEU A 137 -3.15 -14.56 -2.76
C LEU A 137 -3.04 -14.17 -1.28
N LYS A 138 -2.33 -14.99 -0.51
CA LYS A 138 -2.06 -14.78 0.92
C LYS A 138 -0.80 -13.96 1.20
N THR A 139 0.09 -13.93 0.23
CA THR A 139 1.30 -13.10 0.26
C THR A 139 1.41 -12.40 -1.08
N PRO A 140 2.06 -11.23 -1.17
CA PRO A 140 2.38 -10.61 -2.43
C PRO A 140 3.08 -11.63 -3.33
N LYS A 141 2.53 -11.90 -4.49
CA LYS A 141 3.06 -12.87 -5.44
C LYS A 141 2.69 -12.48 -6.85
N TYR A 142 3.64 -12.59 -7.75
CA TYR A 142 3.41 -12.41 -9.17
C TYR A 142 2.28 -13.32 -9.64
N LEU A 143 1.27 -12.71 -10.24
CA LEU A 143 0.20 -13.43 -10.89
C LEU A 143 0.66 -13.83 -12.28
N ASP A 144 0.96 -15.11 -12.47
CA ASP A 144 1.37 -15.66 -13.75
C ASP A 144 0.18 -15.77 -14.72
N PHE A 145 -0.58 -14.69 -14.83
CA PHE A 145 -1.62 -14.56 -15.83
C PHE A 145 -1.73 -13.11 -16.28
N TYR A 146 -1.97 -12.96 -17.57
CA TYR A 146 -2.37 -11.68 -18.13
C TYR A 146 -3.88 -11.71 -18.33
N PRO A 147 -4.65 -10.82 -17.67
CA PRO A 147 -6.06 -10.64 -18.02
C PRO A 147 -6.13 -10.35 -19.51
N LYS A 148 -7.03 -11.03 -20.23
CA LYS A 148 -7.09 -10.89 -21.69
C LYS A 148 -7.59 -9.52 -22.11
N ASN A 149 -8.48 -8.94 -21.31
CA ASN A 149 -9.02 -7.61 -21.59
C ASN A 149 -9.22 -6.84 -20.29
N GLU A 150 -8.70 -5.65 -20.26
CA GLU A 150 -9.11 -4.63 -19.30
C GLU A 150 -10.49 -4.12 -19.73
N LEU A 151 -11.45 -4.17 -18.80
CA LEU A 151 -12.82 -3.76 -19.07
C LEU A 151 -13.03 -2.27 -18.82
N TYR A 152 -12.36 -1.73 -17.81
CA TYR A 152 -12.43 -0.34 -17.42
C TYR A 152 -11.29 0.07 -16.51
N ILE A 153 -10.94 1.35 -16.60
CA ILE A 153 -10.24 2.10 -15.56
C ILE A 153 -11.18 3.21 -15.11
N ALA A 154 -11.45 3.31 -13.82
CA ALA A 154 -12.26 4.39 -13.28
C ALA A 154 -11.52 5.73 -13.32
N ILE A 155 -12.24 6.81 -13.59
CA ILE A 155 -11.72 8.18 -13.44
C ILE A 155 -11.62 8.51 -11.94
N GLU A 156 -12.68 8.18 -11.19
CA GLU A 156 -12.70 8.31 -9.74
C GLU A 156 -11.68 7.37 -9.10
N LYS A 157 -10.98 7.87 -8.11
CA LYS A 157 -9.91 7.18 -7.41
C LYS A 157 -10.30 6.89 -5.96
N ILE A 158 -9.61 5.95 -5.33
CA ILE A 158 -9.69 5.71 -3.90
C ILE A 158 -8.49 6.36 -3.22
N ASP A 159 -8.74 7.30 -2.33
CA ASP A 159 -7.70 8.06 -1.63
C ASP A 159 -7.34 7.42 -0.28
N TYR A 160 -6.11 6.89 -0.19
CA TYR A 160 -5.56 6.30 1.03
C TYR A 160 -4.90 7.33 1.96
N SER A 161 -4.77 8.60 1.55
CA SER A 161 -4.02 9.63 2.29
C SER A 161 -4.50 9.81 3.72
N SER A 162 -5.80 9.67 3.96
CA SER A 162 -6.36 9.78 5.31
C SER A 162 -5.95 8.61 6.23
N ALA A 163 -5.68 7.43 5.66
CA ALA A 163 -5.14 6.29 6.39
C ALA A 163 -3.62 6.41 6.60
N TRP A 164 -2.92 7.16 5.74
CA TRP A 164 -1.47 7.30 5.72
C TRP A 164 -0.96 8.63 6.28
N THR A 165 -1.81 9.40 6.94
CA THR A 165 -1.52 10.79 7.35
C THR A 165 -0.17 10.92 8.06
N GLU A 166 0.11 10.09 9.07
CA GLU A 166 1.37 10.20 9.84
C GLU A 166 2.58 9.66 9.05
N LEU A 167 2.39 8.66 8.19
CA LEU A 167 3.45 8.18 7.29
C LEU A 167 3.84 9.26 6.28
N LEU A 168 2.86 9.90 5.64
CA LEU A 168 3.10 10.98 4.67
C LEU A 168 3.75 12.20 5.33
N LEU A 169 3.35 12.52 6.57
CA LEU A 169 4.02 13.59 7.32
C LEU A 169 5.49 13.26 7.58
N PHE A 170 5.78 12.02 7.97
CA PHE A 170 7.16 11.57 8.16
C PHE A 170 7.97 11.63 6.86
N ASN A 171 7.40 11.16 5.74
CA ASN A 171 8.05 11.22 4.42
C ASN A 171 8.41 12.66 4.03
N ASN A 172 7.46 13.59 4.15
CA ASN A 172 7.70 15.01 3.86
C ASN A 172 8.82 15.62 4.73
N ILE A 173 8.97 15.15 5.97
CA ILE A 173 10.04 15.60 6.86
C ILE A 173 11.38 14.97 6.46
N ALA A 174 11.38 13.69 6.06
CA ALA A 174 12.57 13.04 5.53
C ALA A 174 13.10 13.75 4.28
N GLU A 175 12.21 14.05 3.32
CA GLU A 175 12.53 14.82 2.11
C GLU A 175 13.04 16.23 2.44
N LYS A 176 12.43 16.94 3.40
CA LYS A 176 12.88 18.27 3.85
C LYS A 176 14.32 18.27 4.35
N TYR A 177 14.77 17.17 4.94
CA TYR A 177 16.14 17.00 5.43
C TYR A 177 17.05 16.23 4.47
N GLU A 178 16.58 15.94 3.25
CA GLU A 178 17.32 15.24 2.19
C GLU A 178 17.87 13.88 2.65
N ILE A 179 17.05 13.12 3.43
CA ILE A 179 17.40 11.77 3.93
C ILE A 179 16.41 10.70 3.49
N ASP A 180 15.57 11.02 2.52
CA ASP A 180 14.54 10.13 1.98
C ASP A 180 15.13 8.82 1.44
N ASP A 181 16.25 8.86 0.71
CA ASP A 181 16.96 7.66 0.25
C ASP A 181 17.37 6.77 1.43
N CYS A 182 17.99 7.37 2.46
CA CYS A 182 18.37 6.66 3.68
C CYS A 182 17.18 5.99 4.37
N ILE A 183 16.03 6.68 4.39
CA ILE A 183 14.79 6.16 5.00
C ILE A 183 14.19 5.05 4.13
N TYR A 184 14.00 5.30 2.82
CA TYR A 184 13.24 4.43 1.92
C TYR A 184 13.94 3.10 1.63
N GLU A 185 15.27 3.06 1.72
CA GLU A 185 16.07 1.84 1.56
C GLU A 185 16.11 0.96 2.83
N SER A 186 15.53 1.41 3.96
CA SER A 186 15.62 0.66 5.21
C SER A 186 14.50 -0.38 5.35
N ASP A 187 14.85 -1.58 5.83
CA ASP A 187 13.89 -2.65 6.18
C ASP A 187 12.84 -2.16 7.21
N ILE A 188 13.22 -1.25 8.09
CA ILE A 188 12.33 -0.65 9.09
C ILE A 188 11.25 0.19 8.40
N TYR A 189 11.61 1.00 7.42
CA TYR A 189 10.65 1.80 6.67
C TYR A 189 9.77 0.93 5.79
N GLU A 190 10.34 -0.08 5.14
CA GLU A 190 9.57 -1.04 4.35
C GLU A 190 8.50 -1.72 5.23
N ALA A 191 8.87 -2.20 6.42
CA ALA A 191 7.92 -2.80 7.35
C ALA A 191 6.87 -1.78 7.84
N LEU A 192 7.25 -0.52 8.07
CA LEU A 192 6.32 0.55 8.42
C LEU A 192 5.32 0.83 7.28
N LYS A 193 5.80 1.00 6.05
CA LYS A 193 4.98 1.19 4.85
C LYS A 193 4.00 0.02 4.67
N ASN A 194 4.50 -1.21 4.80
CA ASN A 194 3.69 -2.42 4.71
C ASN A 194 2.60 -2.47 5.79
N ALA A 195 2.87 -2.02 7.03
CA ALA A 195 1.83 -1.92 8.06
C ALA A 195 0.69 -0.97 7.63
N TYR A 196 1.00 0.18 7.04
CA TYR A 196 -0.01 1.10 6.52
C TYR A 196 -0.79 0.52 5.34
N ILE A 197 -0.11 -0.20 4.42
CA ILE A 197 -0.73 -0.89 3.29
C ILE A 197 -1.73 -1.94 3.79
N PHE A 198 -1.29 -2.87 4.63
CA PHE A 198 -2.16 -3.95 5.10
C PHE A 198 -3.32 -3.43 5.96
N LYS A 199 -3.08 -2.38 6.75
CA LYS A 199 -4.18 -1.71 7.45
C LYS A 199 -5.20 -1.12 6.50
N THR A 200 -4.75 -0.46 5.45
CA THR A 200 -5.62 0.10 4.40
C THR A 200 -6.45 -1.01 3.74
N TYR A 201 -5.83 -2.15 3.42
CA TYR A 201 -6.53 -3.28 2.82
C TYR A 201 -7.56 -3.92 3.77
N ILE A 202 -7.26 -3.99 5.08
CA ILE A 202 -8.24 -4.41 6.09
C ILE A 202 -9.45 -3.44 6.13
N LEU A 203 -9.22 -2.15 6.04
CA LEU A 203 -10.29 -1.14 6.04
C LEU A 203 -11.12 -1.18 4.76
N LEU A 204 -10.47 -1.40 3.60
CA LEU A 204 -11.15 -1.66 2.33
C LEU A 204 -11.97 -2.96 2.38
N HIS A 205 -11.41 -4.04 2.95
CA HIS A 205 -12.14 -5.29 3.16
C HIS A 205 -13.45 -5.04 3.93
N LYS A 206 -13.38 -4.31 5.05
CA LYS A 206 -14.55 -3.93 5.84
C LYS A 206 -15.53 -3.05 5.06
N ALA A 207 -15.03 -2.15 4.20
CA ALA A 207 -15.86 -1.31 3.35
C ALA A 207 -16.61 -2.14 2.29
N PHE A 208 -15.94 -3.07 1.59
CA PHE A 208 -16.56 -3.99 0.63
C PHE A 208 -17.57 -4.91 1.31
N ASP A 209 -17.25 -5.47 2.49
CA ASP A 209 -18.17 -6.32 3.25
C ASP A 209 -19.46 -5.56 3.65
N SER A 210 -19.32 -4.31 4.06
CA SER A 210 -20.45 -3.43 4.42
C SER A 210 -21.31 -3.02 3.22
N LEU A 211 -20.71 -2.76 2.04
CA LEU A 211 -21.43 -2.40 0.82
C LEU A 211 -22.09 -3.60 0.16
N GLY A 212 -21.48 -4.77 0.30
CA GLY A 212 -21.99 -6.02 -0.27
C GLY A 212 -21.97 -6.02 -1.80
N ILE A 213 -22.60 -7.05 -2.37
CA ILE A 213 -22.63 -7.28 -3.83
C ILE A 213 -23.43 -6.21 -4.57
N THR A 214 -24.32 -5.49 -3.89
CA THR A 214 -25.13 -4.43 -4.47
C THR A 214 -24.33 -3.23 -4.97
N LEU A 215 -23.07 -3.09 -4.54
CA LEU A 215 -22.13 -2.13 -5.10
C LEU A 215 -22.00 -2.28 -6.64
N PHE A 216 -22.12 -3.51 -7.13
CA PHE A 216 -21.92 -3.88 -8.53
C PHE A 216 -23.25 -3.99 -9.32
N ASP A 217 -24.37 -3.55 -8.77
CA ASP A 217 -25.64 -3.60 -9.47
C ASP A 217 -25.60 -2.92 -10.84
N GLY A 218 -25.88 -3.70 -11.89
CA GLY A 218 -25.81 -3.27 -13.29
C GLY A 218 -24.47 -3.47 -13.97
N ILE A 219 -23.51 -4.11 -13.28
CA ILE A 219 -22.26 -4.62 -13.85
C ILE A 219 -22.35 -6.16 -13.81
N GLU A 220 -22.15 -6.81 -14.95
CA GLU A 220 -22.08 -8.28 -14.95
C GLU A 220 -20.80 -8.75 -14.31
N ILE A 221 -20.91 -9.53 -13.23
CA ILE A 221 -19.76 -10.12 -12.54
C ILE A 221 -19.82 -11.65 -12.61
N GLU A 222 -18.66 -12.29 -12.60
CA GLU A 222 -18.52 -13.74 -12.48
C GLU A 222 -17.90 -14.09 -11.12
N LYS A 223 -18.51 -15.03 -10.42
CA LYS A 223 -18.08 -15.46 -9.09
C LYS A 223 -17.19 -16.71 -9.16
N PRO A 224 -16.19 -16.87 -8.30
CA PRO A 224 -15.77 -15.92 -7.27
C PRO A 224 -15.22 -14.63 -7.88
N PHE A 225 -15.69 -13.48 -7.40
CA PHE A 225 -15.26 -12.17 -7.88
C PHE A 225 -14.21 -11.59 -6.93
N MET A 226 -13.01 -11.36 -7.42
CA MET A 226 -11.84 -11.04 -6.61
C MET A 226 -11.49 -9.56 -6.65
N ILE A 227 -11.11 -9.04 -5.48
CA ILE A 227 -10.55 -7.69 -5.33
C ILE A 227 -9.11 -7.84 -4.86
N TYR A 228 -8.18 -7.24 -5.60
CA TYR A 228 -6.75 -7.20 -5.31
C TYR A 228 -6.29 -5.77 -5.04
N GLY A 229 -5.18 -5.65 -4.32
CA GLY A 229 -4.47 -4.40 -4.15
C GLY A 229 -2.99 -4.60 -4.45
N ASN A 230 -2.39 -3.61 -5.09
CA ASN A 230 -0.95 -3.57 -5.37
C ASN A 230 -0.46 -2.14 -5.53
N GLU A 231 0.81 -1.94 -5.24
CA GLU A 231 1.56 -0.81 -5.76
C GLU A 231 1.94 -1.10 -7.22
N HIS A 232 1.98 -0.07 -8.06
CA HIS A 232 2.35 -0.22 -9.47
C HIS A 232 3.70 -0.94 -9.59
N ASP A 233 3.81 -1.89 -10.52
CA ASP A 233 4.95 -2.78 -10.71
C ASP A 233 5.26 -3.72 -9.52
N CYS A 234 4.42 -3.75 -8.49
CA CYS A 234 4.54 -4.66 -7.36
C CYS A 234 3.52 -5.81 -7.45
N GLU A 235 3.84 -6.87 -6.72
CA GLU A 235 3.00 -8.06 -6.67
C GLU A 235 1.70 -7.81 -5.91
N PRO A 236 0.54 -8.25 -6.45
CA PRO A 236 -0.75 -8.05 -5.83
C PRO A 236 -1.00 -8.98 -4.64
N ILE A 237 -1.95 -8.57 -3.79
CA ILE A 237 -2.49 -9.37 -2.70
C ILE A 237 -4.03 -9.29 -2.70
N SER A 238 -4.68 -10.35 -2.26
CA SER A 238 -6.14 -10.38 -2.15
C SER A 238 -6.63 -9.47 -1.03
N ILE A 239 -7.58 -8.58 -1.35
CA ILE A 239 -8.26 -7.70 -0.39
C ILE A 239 -9.62 -8.28 -0.01
N TYR A 240 -10.42 -8.73 -0.99
CA TYR A 240 -11.77 -9.23 -0.77
C TYR A 240 -12.19 -10.24 -1.84
N CYS A 241 -13.20 -11.06 -1.51
CA CYS A 241 -13.81 -12.00 -2.45
C CYS A 241 -15.33 -12.02 -2.25
N PHE A 242 -16.08 -11.81 -3.32
CA PHE A 242 -17.53 -12.07 -3.38
C PHE A 242 -17.77 -13.48 -3.91
N GLU A 243 -18.26 -14.36 -3.03
CA GLU A 243 -18.62 -15.74 -3.30
C GLU A 243 -19.99 -15.88 -3.97
#